data_4e3025794ecdf7141da8c7f906860379
#
_entry.id   4e3025794ecdf7141da8c7f906860379
#
_cell.length_a   1.000
_cell.length_b   1.000
_cell.length_c   1.000
_cell.angle_alpha   90.00
_cell.angle_beta   90.00
_cell.angle_gamma   90.00
#
_symmetry.space_group_name_H-M   'P 1'
#
loop_
_entity.id
_entity.type
_entity.pdbx_description
1 polymer ?
#
loop_
_entity_poly.entity_id
_entity_poly.type
_entity_poly.pdbx_seq_one_letter_code
_entity_poly.pdbx_strand_id
1 'polypeptide(L)'
;MKELKKNMTSFNVMLAKEFDPMERRLDIKNFIQPKLDGVRCYITKDGAFSRNHKPFKNCKHITTTLQSFFKDYPDRILDGELYNHKFKNNFNKIISLVKKQKPTQADKFESAMYLQFHCYDQFIPNMGLHHISFQKRSERITGYKEYYKWRSIKTVSTYEVTSDTEIKDYHNEFKDLGY
;
A
#
# COMPACT_ATOMS: atom_id res chain seq x y z
N MET A 1 4.36 22.12 -12.87
CA MET A 1 3.07 21.70 -12.30
C MET A 1 2.09 21.12 -13.32
N LYS A 2 1.94 21.64 -14.53
CA LYS A 2 1.03 21.06 -15.57
C LYS A 2 1.51 19.71 -16.12
N GLU A 3 2.80 19.49 -16.32
CA GLU A 3 3.37 18.23 -16.80
C GLU A 3 3.26 17.07 -15.79
N LEU A 4 3.47 17.35 -14.50
CA LEU A 4 3.28 16.37 -13.42
C LEU A 4 1.83 15.89 -13.33
N LYS A 5 0.84 16.78 -13.52
CA LYS A 5 -0.56 16.39 -13.57
C LYS A 5 -0.88 15.47 -14.76
N LYS A 6 -0.22 15.68 -15.91
CA LYS A 6 -0.42 14.87 -17.12
C LYS A 6 0.10 13.43 -16.93
N ASN A 7 1.23 13.26 -16.22
CA ASN A 7 1.82 11.94 -15.95
C ASN A 7 1.06 11.17 -14.84
N MET A 8 0.42 11.86 -13.90
CA MET A 8 -0.38 11.22 -12.85
C MET A 8 -1.74 10.68 -13.34
N THR A 9 -2.30 11.23 -14.43
CA THR A 9 -3.58 10.77 -14.98
C THR A 9 -3.48 9.44 -15.74
N SER A 10 -2.27 8.98 -16.07
CA SER A 10 -2.04 7.70 -16.76
C SER A 10 -1.82 6.52 -15.80
N PHE A 11 -1.69 6.78 -14.50
CA PHE A 11 -1.46 5.75 -13.51
C PHE A 11 -2.77 5.35 -12.82
N ASN A 12 -3.07 4.06 -12.86
CA ASN A 12 -4.15 3.46 -12.07
C ASN A 12 -3.58 2.38 -11.15
N VAL A 13 -3.95 2.41 -9.87
CA VAL A 13 -3.65 1.32 -8.95
C VAL A 13 -4.35 0.04 -9.43
N MET A 14 -3.68 -1.09 -9.33
CA MET A 14 -4.27 -2.38 -9.64
C MET A 14 -5.45 -2.63 -8.70
N LEU A 15 -6.60 -2.96 -9.28
CA LEU A 15 -7.79 -3.35 -8.52
C LEU A 15 -7.80 -4.87 -8.35
N ALA A 16 -8.24 -5.32 -7.18
CA ALA A 16 -8.51 -6.73 -6.96
C ALA A 16 -9.66 -7.18 -7.87
N LYS A 17 -9.49 -8.34 -8.50
CA LYS A 17 -10.56 -9.12 -9.14
C LYS A 17 -10.91 -10.29 -8.25
N GLU A 18 -12.09 -10.85 -8.44
CA GLU A 18 -12.44 -12.14 -7.87
C GLU A 18 -11.46 -13.21 -8.37
N PHE A 19 -11.04 -14.09 -7.48
CA PHE A 19 -10.13 -15.16 -7.84
C PHE A 19 -10.88 -16.23 -8.64
N ASP A 20 -10.46 -16.44 -9.88
CA ASP A 20 -10.94 -17.54 -10.72
C ASP A 20 -9.82 -18.61 -10.81
N PRO A 21 -10.03 -19.82 -10.24
CA PRO A 21 -9.05 -20.91 -10.33
C PRO A 21 -8.74 -21.32 -11.77
N MET A 22 -9.68 -21.15 -12.71
CA MET A 22 -9.52 -21.50 -14.13
C MET A 22 -8.61 -20.53 -14.88
N GLU A 23 -8.55 -19.27 -14.47
CA GLU A 23 -7.67 -18.24 -15.05
C GLU A 23 -6.25 -18.29 -14.45
N ARG A 24 -6.02 -19.09 -13.40
CA ARG A 24 -4.74 -19.12 -12.72
C ARG A 24 -3.68 -19.84 -13.56
N ARG A 25 -2.56 -19.18 -13.71
CA ARG A 25 -1.36 -19.76 -14.35
C ARG A 25 -0.41 -20.30 -13.27
N LEU A 26 -0.25 -21.63 -13.22
CA LEU A 26 0.70 -22.30 -12.31
C LEU A 26 2.13 -22.34 -12.87
N ASP A 27 2.29 -22.05 -14.14
CA ASP A 27 3.60 -21.98 -14.82
C ASP A 27 4.41 -20.72 -14.47
N ILE A 28 3.80 -19.81 -13.72
CA ILE A 28 4.45 -18.59 -13.19
C ILE A 28 4.37 -18.56 -11.67
N LYS A 29 5.30 -17.84 -11.06
CA LYS A 29 5.28 -17.60 -9.62
C LYS A 29 4.04 -16.79 -9.22
N ASN A 30 3.26 -17.33 -8.32
CA ASN A 30 2.13 -16.64 -7.71
C ASN A 30 2.46 -16.21 -6.28
N PHE A 31 1.91 -15.08 -5.86
CA PHE A 31 2.12 -14.54 -4.52
C PHE A 31 0.78 -14.22 -3.88
N ILE A 32 0.69 -14.48 -2.57
CA ILE A 32 -0.49 -14.17 -1.77
C ILE A 32 -0.15 -13.15 -0.69
N GLN A 33 -1.08 -12.24 -0.44
CA GLN A 33 -1.02 -11.22 0.61
C GLN A 33 -2.36 -11.16 1.33
N PRO A 34 -2.41 -10.84 2.64
CA PRO A 34 -3.68 -10.58 3.31
C PRO A 34 -4.38 -9.36 2.68
N LYS A 35 -5.70 -9.46 2.49
CA LYS A 35 -6.52 -8.35 2.04
C LYS A 35 -6.88 -7.47 3.24
N LEU A 36 -6.23 -6.32 3.33
CA LEU A 36 -6.47 -5.37 4.41
C LEU A 36 -7.78 -4.60 4.15
N ASP A 37 -8.64 -4.51 5.16
CA ASP A 37 -9.87 -3.71 5.10
C ASP A 37 -9.60 -2.27 5.56
N GLY A 38 -8.94 -1.51 4.71
CA GLY A 38 -8.51 -0.14 4.95
C GLY A 38 -8.93 0.83 3.85
N VAL A 39 -8.13 1.86 3.64
CA VAL A 39 -8.35 2.85 2.58
C VAL A 39 -7.17 2.81 1.61
N ARG A 40 -7.41 2.36 0.37
CA ARG A 40 -6.37 2.32 -0.67
C ARG A 40 -5.70 3.66 -0.84
N CYS A 41 -4.39 3.64 -0.80
CA CYS A 41 -3.55 4.81 -0.88
C CYS A 41 -2.31 4.53 -1.73
N TYR A 42 -1.97 5.44 -2.63
CA TYR A 42 -0.62 5.48 -3.17
C TYR A 42 0.09 6.75 -2.71
N ILE A 43 1.41 6.65 -2.57
CA ILE A 43 2.25 7.75 -2.07
C ILE A 43 3.37 8.04 -3.06
N THR A 44 3.55 9.32 -3.35
CA THR A 44 4.62 9.88 -4.17
C THR A 44 5.39 10.95 -3.38
N LYS A 45 6.42 11.52 -3.96
CA LYS A 45 7.10 12.70 -3.38
C LYS A 45 6.16 13.88 -3.11
N ASP A 46 5.03 13.96 -3.84
CA ASP A 46 4.08 15.08 -3.75
C ASP A 46 3.00 14.85 -2.69
N GLY A 47 2.93 13.65 -2.10
CA GLY A 47 1.98 13.34 -1.04
C GLY A 47 1.32 11.97 -1.14
N ALA A 48 0.26 11.80 -0.36
CA ALA A 48 -0.57 10.60 -0.29
C ALA A 48 -1.91 10.84 -1.00
N PHE A 49 -2.34 9.89 -1.82
CA PHE A 49 -3.50 10.02 -2.70
C PHE A 49 -4.39 8.78 -2.69
N SER A 50 -5.68 8.98 -2.87
CA SER A 50 -6.63 7.90 -3.12
C SER A 50 -6.48 7.34 -4.54
N ARG A 51 -7.09 6.17 -4.80
CA ARG A 51 -7.16 5.57 -6.15
C ARG A 51 -7.72 6.53 -7.23
N ASN A 52 -8.50 7.52 -6.83
CA ASN A 52 -9.06 8.54 -7.73
C ASN A 52 -8.25 9.84 -7.69
N HIS A 53 -6.98 9.80 -7.35
CA HIS A 53 -6.03 10.91 -7.32
C HIS A 53 -6.42 12.07 -6.37
N LYS A 54 -7.34 11.83 -5.42
CA LYS A 54 -7.71 12.84 -4.40
C LYS A 54 -6.70 12.80 -3.25
N PRO A 55 -6.13 13.95 -2.84
CA PRO A 55 -5.12 13.97 -1.79
C PRO A 55 -5.73 13.69 -0.41
N PHE A 56 -5.00 12.91 0.39
CA PHE A 56 -5.28 12.71 1.81
C PHE A 56 -4.51 13.73 2.65
N LYS A 57 -5.25 14.55 3.41
CA LYS A 57 -4.66 15.68 4.17
C LYS A 57 -4.29 15.30 5.61
N ASN A 58 -4.82 14.19 6.12
CA ASN A 58 -4.63 13.78 7.52
C ASN A 58 -3.62 12.64 7.71
N CYS A 59 -2.67 12.47 6.80
CA CYS A 59 -1.60 11.46 6.91
C CYS A 59 -0.20 12.08 6.76
N LYS A 60 -0.03 13.32 7.23
CA LYS A 60 1.24 14.05 7.12
C LYS A 60 2.40 13.32 7.81
N HIS A 61 2.17 12.65 8.94
CA HIS A 61 3.20 11.86 9.63
C HIS A 61 3.77 10.75 8.75
N ILE A 62 2.93 10.11 7.90
CA ILE A 62 3.36 9.08 6.94
C ILE A 62 4.23 9.71 5.85
N THR A 63 3.74 10.79 5.20
CA THR A 63 4.51 11.44 4.13
C THR A 63 5.80 12.07 4.66
N THR A 64 5.83 12.57 5.88
CA THR A 64 7.05 13.07 6.53
C THR A 64 8.06 11.94 6.76
N THR A 65 7.62 10.76 7.22
CA THR A 65 8.47 9.57 7.37
C THR A 65 9.14 9.17 6.06
N LEU A 66 8.45 9.38 4.92
CA LEU A 66 8.93 9.02 3.59
C LEU A 66 9.77 10.10 2.89
N GLN A 67 9.99 11.26 3.50
CA GLN A 67 10.73 12.37 2.85
C GLN A 67 12.14 11.97 2.42
N SER A 68 12.92 11.31 3.28
CA SER A 68 14.27 10.87 2.95
C SER A 68 14.25 9.84 1.81
N PHE A 69 13.32 8.89 1.83
CA PHE A 69 13.14 7.94 0.75
C PHE A 69 12.85 8.63 -0.60
N PHE A 70 11.93 9.57 -0.64
CA PHE A 70 11.60 10.28 -1.88
C PHE A 70 12.65 11.30 -2.32
N LYS A 71 13.56 11.71 -1.42
CA LYS A 71 14.75 12.46 -1.81
C LYS A 71 15.70 11.59 -2.63
N ASP A 72 15.89 10.33 -2.22
CA ASP A 72 16.78 9.39 -2.90
C ASP A 72 16.11 8.74 -4.12
N TYR A 73 14.78 8.57 -4.10
CA TYR A 73 13.98 7.91 -5.13
C TYR A 73 12.77 8.75 -5.54
N PRO A 74 12.95 9.92 -6.20
CA PRO A 74 11.87 10.88 -6.45
C PRO A 74 10.79 10.40 -7.42
N ASP A 75 11.10 9.40 -8.25
CA ASP A 75 10.19 8.86 -9.27
C ASP A 75 9.42 7.61 -8.81
N ARG A 76 9.64 7.18 -7.58
CA ARG A 76 8.94 6.01 -7.04
C ARG A 76 7.50 6.36 -6.66
N ILE A 77 6.64 5.38 -6.85
CA ILE A 77 5.30 5.35 -6.27
C ILE A 77 5.23 4.14 -5.35
N LEU A 78 4.79 4.35 -4.11
CA LEU A 78 4.48 3.30 -3.16
C LEU A 78 2.97 3.09 -3.17
N ASP A 79 2.53 1.86 -3.40
CA ASP A 79 1.12 1.48 -3.42
C ASP A 79 0.78 0.63 -2.20
N GLY A 80 -0.33 0.91 -1.54
CA GLY A 80 -0.67 0.23 -0.30
C GLY A 80 -2.03 0.62 0.27
N GLU A 81 -2.18 0.38 1.56
CA GLU A 81 -3.40 0.61 2.32
C GLU A 81 -3.13 1.47 3.55
N LEU A 82 -3.95 2.47 3.79
CA LEU A 82 -4.03 3.17 5.07
C LEU A 82 -4.87 2.32 6.02
N TYR A 83 -4.21 1.73 7.02
CA TYR A 83 -4.79 0.68 7.85
C TYR A 83 -4.19 0.65 9.24
N ASN A 84 -4.86 0.02 10.17
CA ASN A 84 -4.30 -0.46 11.42
C ASN A 84 -5.11 -1.66 11.91
N HIS A 85 -4.44 -2.78 12.12
CA HIS A 85 -5.06 -4.05 12.52
C HIS A 85 -5.84 -3.98 13.84
N LYS A 86 -5.49 -3.03 14.73
CA LYS A 86 -6.28 -2.73 15.94
C LYS A 86 -7.74 -2.38 15.62
N PHE A 87 -8.02 -1.89 14.43
CA PHE A 87 -9.34 -1.50 13.96
C PHE A 87 -9.92 -2.44 12.90
N LYS A 88 -9.44 -3.69 12.81
CA LYS A 88 -9.89 -4.68 11.82
C LYS A 88 -11.41 -4.85 11.75
N ASN A 89 -12.10 -4.71 12.88
CA ASN A 89 -13.56 -4.78 12.98
C ASN A 89 -14.23 -3.39 13.04
N ASN A 90 -13.52 -2.31 12.73
CA ASN A 90 -14.03 -0.95 12.80
C ASN A 90 -13.51 -0.09 11.64
N PHE A 91 -13.93 -0.44 10.42
CA PHE A 91 -13.57 0.30 9.21
C PHE A 91 -13.94 1.80 9.28
N ASN A 92 -15.05 2.13 9.94
CA ASN A 92 -15.46 3.53 10.13
C ASN A 92 -14.42 4.35 10.90
N LYS A 93 -13.72 3.74 11.86
CA LYS A 93 -12.62 4.40 12.57
C LYS A 93 -11.48 4.74 11.63
N ILE A 94 -11.08 3.81 10.75
CA ILE A 94 -10.05 4.06 9.73
C ILE A 94 -10.48 5.19 8.79
N ILE A 95 -11.71 5.15 8.28
CA ILE A 95 -12.28 6.21 7.44
C ILE A 95 -12.22 7.57 8.14
N SER A 96 -12.60 7.63 9.42
CA SER A 96 -12.61 8.88 10.20
C SER A 96 -11.21 9.48 10.35
N LEU A 97 -10.18 8.65 10.47
CA LEU A 97 -8.77 9.09 10.54
C LEU A 97 -8.26 9.60 9.18
N VAL A 98 -8.71 9.01 8.07
CA VAL A 98 -8.17 9.28 6.73
C VAL A 98 -8.87 10.45 6.05
N LYS A 99 -10.21 10.50 6.06
CA LYS A 99 -11.00 11.38 5.18
C LYS A 99 -11.18 12.83 5.66
N LYS A 100 -10.47 13.26 6.69
CA LYS A 100 -10.52 14.66 7.20
C LYS A 100 -9.98 15.64 6.15
N GLN A 101 -10.83 16.50 5.63
CA GLN A 101 -10.44 17.50 4.62
C GLN A 101 -9.82 18.77 5.24
N LYS A 102 -10.23 19.10 6.46
CA LYS A 102 -9.68 20.20 7.26
C LYS A 102 -9.31 19.66 8.64
N PRO A 103 -8.21 18.84 8.73
CA PRO A 103 -7.86 18.21 9.99
C PRO A 103 -7.39 19.25 11.01
N THR A 104 -7.96 19.19 12.21
CA THR A 104 -7.52 19.93 13.38
C THR A 104 -6.19 19.38 13.90
N GLN A 105 -5.58 20.04 14.89
CA GLN A 105 -4.36 19.51 15.52
C GLN A 105 -4.63 18.17 16.24
N ALA A 106 -5.79 18.03 16.88
CA ALA A 106 -6.21 16.79 17.51
C ALA A 106 -6.38 15.65 16.48
N ASP A 107 -7.00 15.92 15.32
CA ASP A 107 -7.13 14.94 14.22
C ASP A 107 -5.76 14.46 13.71
N LYS A 108 -4.80 15.38 13.56
CA LYS A 108 -3.43 15.05 13.12
C LYS A 108 -2.70 14.20 14.17
N PHE A 109 -2.86 14.53 15.44
CA PHE A 109 -2.27 13.76 16.53
C PHE A 109 -2.88 12.34 16.58
N GLU A 110 -4.19 12.22 16.51
CA GLU A 110 -4.87 10.93 16.51
C GLU A 110 -4.46 10.07 15.29
N SER A 111 -4.38 10.68 14.11
CA SER A 111 -3.88 10.01 12.91
C SER A 111 -2.44 9.52 13.08
N ALA A 112 -1.56 10.34 13.67
CA ALA A 112 -0.17 9.95 13.90
C ALA A 112 -0.01 8.79 14.91
N MET A 113 -0.93 8.71 15.87
CA MET A 113 -0.96 7.63 16.86
C MET A 113 -1.43 6.29 16.28
N TYR A 114 -2.36 6.32 15.34
CA TYR A 114 -3.08 5.12 14.96
C TYR A 114 -2.97 4.74 13.49
N LEU A 115 -2.84 5.68 12.57
CA LEU A 115 -2.86 5.37 11.16
C LEU A 115 -1.47 4.91 10.68
N GLN A 116 -1.43 3.77 9.98
CA GLN A 116 -0.25 3.20 9.36
C GLN A 116 -0.46 3.11 7.85
N PHE A 117 0.64 3.12 7.10
CA PHE A 117 0.63 2.79 5.68
C PHE A 117 1.21 1.40 5.49
N HIS A 118 0.41 0.48 5.00
CA HIS A 118 0.81 -0.88 4.69
C HIS A 118 1.11 -0.97 3.19
N CYS A 119 2.39 -1.06 2.85
CA CYS A 119 2.86 -1.04 1.47
C CYS A 119 2.75 -2.43 0.84
N TYR A 120 2.01 -2.53 -0.25
CA TYR A 120 1.86 -3.73 -1.06
C TYR A 120 2.95 -3.86 -2.10
N ASP A 121 3.21 -2.76 -2.83
CA ASP A 121 4.09 -2.74 -4.00
C ASP A 121 4.73 -1.37 -4.20
N GLN A 122 5.69 -1.32 -5.11
CA GLN A 122 6.32 -0.10 -5.59
C GLN A 122 6.56 -0.16 -7.10
N PHE A 123 6.52 0.97 -7.76
CA PHE A 123 6.83 1.04 -9.19
C PHE A 123 7.35 2.42 -9.62
N ILE A 124 7.86 2.48 -10.85
CA ILE A 124 8.29 3.69 -11.53
C ILE A 124 7.37 3.89 -12.73
N PRO A 125 6.60 4.99 -12.81
CA PRO A 125 5.56 5.17 -13.84
C PRO A 125 6.04 5.00 -15.28
N ASN A 126 7.25 5.44 -15.58
CA ASN A 126 7.78 5.50 -16.96
C ASN A 126 8.57 4.24 -17.38
N MET A 127 8.79 3.29 -16.46
CA MET A 127 9.59 2.08 -16.74
C MET A 127 8.74 0.84 -16.99
N GLY A 128 7.41 0.92 -16.86
CA GLY A 128 6.50 -0.24 -16.91
C GLY A 128 6.71 -1.22 -15.73
N LEU A 129 5.65 -1.93 -15.37
CA LEU A 129 5.72 -2.95 -14.31
C LEU A 129 6.59 -4.16 -14.67
N HIS A 130 6.88 -4.33 -15.98
CA HIS A 130 7.49 -5.56 -16.52
C HIS A 130 9.01 -5.65 -16.33
N HIS A 131 9.70 -4.56 -16.00
CA HIS A 131 11.17 -4.57 -15.88
C HIS A 131 11.70 -5.18 -14.58
N ILE A 132 10.88 -5.27 -13.53
CA ILE A 132 11.28 -5.82 -12.24
C ILE A 132 10.16 -6.72 -11.72
N SER A 133 10.48 -7.99 -11.43
CA SER A 133 9.51 -8.92 -10.89
C SER A 133 8.89 -8.41 -9.58
N PHE A 134 7.66 -8.83 -9.29
CA PHE A 134 6.98 -8.49 -8.02
C PHE A 134 7.83 -8.88 -6.81
N GLN A 135 8.42 -10.08 -6.84
CA GLN A 135 9.33 -10.53 -5.77
C GLN A 135 10.43 -9.51 -5.47
N LYS A 136 11.17 -9.07 -6.50
CA LYS A 136 12.24 -8.07 -6.34
C LYS A 136 11.73 -6.72 -5.85
N ARG A 137 10.51 -6.33 -6.25
CA ARG A 137 9.91 -5.08 -5.77
C ARG A 137 9.55 -5.18 -4.28
N SER A 138 8.99 -6.31 -3.84
CA SER A 138 8.65 -6.59 -2.44
C SER A 138 9.90 -6.65 -1.54
N GLU A 139 10.95 -7.35 -2.00
CA GLU A 139 12.25 -7.42 -1.30
C GLU A 139 12.85 -6.01 -1.09
N ARG A 140 12.79 -5.15 -2.12
CA ARG A 140 13.27 -3.77 -2.02
C ARG A 140 12.49 -2.94 -1.01
N ILE A 141 11.17 -3.10 -0.92
CA ILE A 141 10.35 -2.39 0.08
C ILE A 141 10.78 -2.78 1.48
N THR A 142 11.05 -4.06 1.72
CA THR A 142 11.56 -4.56 3.00
C THR A 142 12.93 -3.94 3.32
N GLY A 143 13.85 -3.93 2.37
CA GLY A 143 15.15 -3.28 2.52
C GLY A 143 15.04 -1.78 2.80
N TYR A 144 14.15 -1.07 2.13
CA TYR A 144 13.91 0.36 2.42
C TYR A 144 13.36 0.59 3.83
N LYS A 145 12.41 -0.23 4.27
CA LYS A 145 11.87 -0.14 5.63
C LYS A 145 12.96 -0.26 6.68
N GLU A 146 13.88 -1.19 6.51
CA GLU A 146 15.01 -1.41 7.42
C GLU A 146 16.00 -0.24 7.36
N TYR A 147 16.41 0.17 6.17
CA TYR A 147 17.38 1.25 5.95
C TYR A 147 16.88 2.59 6.50
N TYR A 148 15.65 3.00 6.18
CA TYR A 148 15.06 4.27 6.63
C TYR A 148 14.40 4.18 8.00
N LYS A 149 14.41 3.01 8.66
CA LYS A 149 13.84 2.75 10.00
C LYS A 149 12.37 3.21 10.10
N TRP A 150 11.58 2.88 9.09
CA TRP A 150 10.18 3.28 9.01
C TRP A 150 9.34 2.70 10.16
N ARG A 151 8.68 3.55 10.95
CA ARG A 151 7.83 3.13 12.07
C ARG A 151 6.34 3.05 11.69
N SER A 152 5.83 4.08 11.01
CA SER A 152 4.44 4.16 10.55
C SER A 152 4.18 3.50 9.18
N ILE A 153 5.24 3.00 8.52
CA ILE A 153 5.17 2.25 7.28
C ILE A 153 5.41 0.78 7.59
N LYS A 154 4.50 -0.08 7.15
CA LYS A 154 4.58 -1.53 7.28
C LYS A 154 4.73 -2.16 5.89
N THR A 155 5.42 -3.26 5.79
CA THR A 155 5.38 -4.13 4.62
C THR A 155 4.26 -5.14 4.81
N VAL A 156 3.52 -5.45 3.76
CA VAL A 156 2.52 -6.52 3.81
C VAL A 156 3.22 -7.85 3.62
N SER A 157 2.93 -8.82 4.49
CA SER A 157 3.47 -10.18 4.40
C SER A 157 3.09 -10.77 3.05
N THR A 158 4.08 -11.30 2.35
CA THR A 158 3.94 -11.82 0.99
C THR A 158 4.54 -13.22 0.93
N TYR A 159 3.76 -14.19 0.49
CA TYR A 159 4.15 -15.58 0.42
C TYR A 159 4.05 -16.08 -1.02
N GLU A 160 5.06 -16.81 -1.49
CA GLU A 160 4.99 -17.54 -2.77
C GLU A 160 4.10 -18.75 -2.61
N VAL A 161 3.20 -19.00 -3.56
CA VAL A 161 2.29 -20.15 -3.56
C VAL A 161 2.38 -20.85 -4.90
N THR A 162 2.35 -22.17 -4.86
CA THR A 162 2.54 -23.07 -6.00
C THR A 162 1.35 -24.01 -6.23
N SER A 163 0.39 -24.05 -5.29
CA SER A 163 -0.76 -24.95 -5.35
C SER A 163 -2.04 -24.29 -4.82
N ASP A 164 -3.19 -24.85 -5.21
CA ASP A 164 -4.50 -24.43 -4.69
C ASP A 164 -4.66 -24.73 -3.21
N THR A 165 -4.01 -25.78 -2.73
CA THR A 165 -4.00 -26.12 -1.30
C THR A 165 -3.33 -25.01 -0.51
N GLU A 166 -2.14 -24.58 -0.89
CA GLU A 166 -1.43 -23.48 -0.24
C GLU A 166 -2.26 -22.17 -0.26
N ILE A 167 -2.94 -21.87 -1.37
CA ILE A 167 -3.82 -20.68 -1.44
C ILE A 167 -4.94 -20.78 -0.41
N LYS A 168 -5.58 -21.96 -0.27
CA LYS A 168 -6.65 -22.18 0.72
C LYS A 168 -6.13 -22.11 2.14
N ASP A 169 -4.95 -22.66 2.40
CA ASP A 169 -4.34 -22.67 3.72
C ASP A 169 -4.01 -21.24 4.18
N TYR A 170 -3.35 -20.45 3.33
CA TYR A 170 -3.11 -19.03 3.62
C TYR A 170 -4.39 -18.21 3.74
N HIS A 171 -5.41 -18.50 2.92
CA HIS A 171 -6.70 -17.82 3.05
C HIS A 171 -7.33 -18.08 4.43
N ASN A 172 -7.31 -19.32 4.91
CA ASN A 172 -7.82 -19.67 6.23
C ASN A 172 -6.98 -19.01 7.34
N GLU A 173 -5.65 -19.08 7.24
CA GLU A 173 -4.74 -18.42 8.18
C GLU A 173 -5.04 -16.90 8.28
N PHE A 174 -5.18 -16.21 7.15
CA PHE A 174 -5.50 -14.80 7.15
C PHE A 174 -6.85 -14.49 7.77
N LYS A 175 -7.87 -15.33 7.54
CA LYS A 175 -9.17 -15.21 8.22
C LYS A 175 -9.06 -15.39 9.72
N ASP A 176 -8.31 -16.38 10.18
CA ASP A 176 -8.10 -16.64 11.61
C ASP A 176 -7.36 -15.47 12.29
N LEU A 177 -6.43 -14.85 11.58
CA LEU A 177 -5.78 -13.60 12.01
C LEU A 177 -6.71 -12.39 11.95
N GLY A 178 -7.87 -12.50 11.26
CA GLY A 178 -8.89 -11.45 11.14
C GLY A 178 -8.66 -10.44 10.04
N TYR A 179 -8.08 -10.90 8.95
CA TYR A 179 -7.99 -10.14 7.69
C TYR A 179 -9.18 -10.42 6.77
#